data_a04491a4bb623e7ab431a01f87618015
#
_entry.id   a04491a4bb623e7ab431a01f87618015
#
_cell.length_a   1.000
_cell.length_b   1.000
_cell.length_c   1.000
_cell.angle_alpha   90.00
_cell.angle_beta   90.00
_cell.angle_gamma   90.00
#
_symmetry.space_group_name_H-M   'P 1'
#
loop_
_entity.id
_entity.type
_entity.pdbx_description
1 polymer ?
#
loop_
_entity_poly.entity_id
_entity_poly.type
_entity_poly.pdbx_seq_one_letter_code
_entity_poly.pdbx_strand_id
1 'polypeptide(L)'
;MDRRWRDLGEILVRYSTDVQPGERVMIAMGEVETYPLTRAVYQAAVRAGAYVQVQFHSEALRHALLRYGTLEHAGWVPEIESYGMEWADVYIGLRGAYNLYETADVPAEALAVNQRAQGKISSLRWEKTRWCLVRVPNEYFAQQAETDLDTILEMFFDACTIDWAAESRRWEETAKALEQGKVIRIVGKDTDLSFSVEGRKWVVGNGKLNMPDGEIMTAPRNDAALSGHISFELPAVLGGRLVHGLRLRWQNGRLEEASADSNEAFLREMLASDDGARCIGEFAFGVNPQVNRFCKDILIDEKIGGTVHIALGRAYPGCGGDNKSAIHWDIVKDLRRDGTVFLDGKPVFQGGAFLV
;
A
#
# COMPACT_ATOMS: atom_id res chain seq x y z
N MET A 1 -15.70 23.13 -9.33
CA MET A 1 -14.74 22.07 -8.92
C MET A 1 -13.89 22.64 -7.81
N ASP A 2 -13.79 21.96 -6.68
CA ASP A 2 -12.91 22.32 -5.58
C ASP A 2 -11.46 22.43 -6.11
N ARG A 3 -10.74 23.47 -5.67
CA ARG A 3 -9.37 23.75 -6.11
C ARG A 3 -8.41 22.62 -5.77
N ARG A 4 -8.61 21.97 -4.62
CA ARG A 4 -7.76 20.88 -4.13
C ARG A 4 -7.68 19.70 -5.11
N TRP A 5 -8.80 19.36 -5.81
CA TRP A 5 -8.77 18.35 -6.87
C TRP A 5 -7.89 18.75 -8.06
N ARG A 6 -7.89 20.05 -8.42
CA ARG A 6 -7.04 20.55 -9.51
C ARG A 6 -5.57 20.49 -9.14
N ASP A 7 -5.25 20.92 -7.93
CA ASP A 7 -3.88 20.95 -7.42
C ASP A 7 -3.33 19.50 -7.35
N LEU A 8 -4.12 18.54 -6.86
CA LEU A 8 -3.75 17.12 -6.88
C LEU A 8 -3.62 16.58 -8.30
N GLY A 9 -4.52 16.93 -9.22
CA GLY A 9 -4.39 16.54 -10.63
C GLY A 9 -3.09 17.01 -11.28
N GLU A 10 -2.63 18.23 -10.97
CA GLU A 10 -1.32 18.73 -11.44
C GLU A 10 -0.16 17.94 -10.80
N ILE A 11 -0.23 17.62 -9.50
CA ILE A 11 0.78 16.79 -8.82
C ILE A 11 0.90 15.41 -9.49
N LEU A 12 -0.23 14.74 -9.72
CA LEU A 12 -0.25 13.40 -10.33
C LEU A 12 0.35 13.39 -11.73
N VAL A 13 0.08 14.43 -12.52
CA VAL A 13 0.55 14.52 -13.91
C VAL A 13 2.00 14.98 -13.99
N ARG A 14 2.38 16.01 -13.23
CA ARG A 14 3.71 16.64 -13.37
C ARG A 14 4.77 16.08 -12.44
N TYR A 15 4.38 15.63 -11.25
CA TYR A 15 5.32 15.11 -10.26
C TYR A 15 5.30 13.58 -10.22
N SER A 16 4.12 12.98 -9.99
CA SER A 16 4.04 11.52 -9.76
C SER A 16 4.39 10.74 -11.02
N THR A 17 3.85 11.13 -12.17
CA THR A 17 4.02 10.38 -13.42
C THR A 17 4.83 11.12 -14.48
N ASP A 18 5.19 12.39 -14.27
CA ASP A 18 6.01 13.20 -15.17
C ASP A 18 5.59 13.07 -16.65
N VAL A 19 4.31 13.35 -16.91
CA VAL A 19 3.70 13.20 -18.24
C VAL A 19 4.36 14.17 -19.24
N GLN A 20 4.82 13.64 -20.38
CA GLN A 20 5.44 14.40 -21.44
C GLN A 20 4.47 14.65 -22.60
N PRO A 21 4.68 15.72 -23.41
CA PRO A 21 3.88 15.96 -24.60
C PRO A 21 3.93 14.77 -25.58
N GLY A 22 2.76 14.40 -26.11
CA GLY A 22 2.63 13.29 -27.06
C GLY A 22 2.48 11.91 -26.41
N GLU A 23 2.62 11.79 -25.09
CA GLU A 23 2.42 10.51 -24.40
C GLU A 23 0.94 10.14 -24.30
N ARG A 24 0.70 8.86 -24.14
CA ARG A 24 -0.62 8.24 -24.02
C ARG A 24 -0.89 7.94 -22.56
N VAL A 25 -1.91 8.60 -22.00
CA VAL A 25 -2.28 8.49 -20.59
C VAL A 25 -3.59 7.72 -20.46
N MET A 26 -3.57 6.63 -19.72
CA MET A 26 -4.76 5.90 -19.28
C MET A 26 -5.12 6.30 -17.86
N ILE A 27 -6.33 6.83 -17.67
CA ILE A 27 -6.90 7.09 -16.35
C ILE A 27 -7.90 5.98 -16.05
N ALA A 28 -7.63 5.15 -15.06
CA ALA A 28 -8.59 4.18 -14.56
C ALA A 28 -9.45 4.83 -13.47
N MET A 29 -10.69 5.12 -13.79
CA MET A 29 -11.68 5.71 -12.90
C MET A 29 -12.40 4.60 -12.14
N GLY A 30 -11.99 4.32 -10.91
CA GLY A 30 -12.63 3.36 -10.03
C GLY A 30 -13.68 4.03 -9.16
N GLU A 31 -14.95 3.67 -9.39
CA GLU A 31 -16.16 4.23 -8.82
C GLU A 31 -16.48 5.67 -9.28
N VAL A 32 -17.77 6.02 -9.29
CA VAL A 32 -18.23 7.31 -9.81
C VAL A 32 -17.78 8.51 -8.96
N GLU A 33 -17.53 8.30 -7.69
CA GLU A 33 -17.09 9.31 -6.73
C GLU A 33 -15.66 9.82 -7.05
N THR A 34 -14.86 9.08 -7.79
CA THR A 34 -13.54 9.52 -8.23
C THR A 34 -13.58 10.51 -9.41
N TYR A 35 -14.76 10.76 -9.99
CA TYR A 35 -14.93 11.65 -11.15
C TYR A 35 -14.36 13.07 -10.98
N PRO A 36 -14.46 13.74 -9.81
CA PRO A 36 -13.85 15.05 -9.63
C PRO A 36 -12.34 15.05 -9.88
N LEU A 37 -11.62 14.03 -9.35
CA LEU A 37 -10.19 13.86 -9.57
C LEU A 37 -9.90 13.37 -11.00
N THR A 38 -10.70 12.45 -11.55
CA THR A 38 -10.59 12.01 -12.95
C THR A 38 -10.61 13.21 -13.90
N ARG A 39 -11.57 14.12 -13.72
CA ARG A 39 -11.68 15.34 -14.52
C ARG A 39 -10.46 16.26 -14.35
N ALA A 40 -9.94 16.38 -13.14
CA ALA A 40 -8.77 17.22 -12.84
C ALA A 40 -7.51 16.65 -13.53
N VAL A 41 -7.25 15.36 -13.39
CA VAL A 41 -6.12 14.65 -14.02
C VAL A 41 -6.24 14.73 -15.55
N TYR A 42 -7.43 14.49 -16.10
CA TYR A 42 -7.67 14.61 -17.54
C TYR A 42 -7.28 16.00 -18.07
N GLN A 43 -7.76 17.04 -17.39
CA GLN A 43 -7.45 18.42 -17.78
C GLN A 43 -5.96 18.74 -17.66
N ALA A 44 -5.28 18.27 -16.62
CA ALA A 44 -3.85 18.46 -16.41
C ALA A 44 -3.04 17.73 -17.49
N ALA A 45 -3.38 16.48 -17.81
CA ALA A 45 -2.69 15.68 -18.81
C ALA A 45 -2.86 16.25 -20.23
N VAL A 46 -4.07 16.71 -20.60
CA VAL A 46 -4.31 17.41 -21.88
C VAL A 46 -3.48 18.70 -21.97
N ARG A 47 -3.40 19.49 -20.88
CA ARG A 47 -2.53 20.69 -20.83
C ARG A 47 -1.05 20.36 -20.91
N ALA A 48 -0.64 19.16 -20.48
CA ALA A 48 0.71 18.65 -20.66
C ALA A 48 0.98 18.18 -22.12
N GLY A 49 -0.02 18.17 -22.98
CA GLY A 49 0.10 17.76 -24.39
C GLY A 49 -0.07 16.26 -24.62
N ALA A 50 -0.63 15.54 -23.67
CA ALA A 50 -0.85 14.09 -23.76
C ALA A 50 -2.16 13.72 -24.48
N TYR A 51 -2.20 12.49 -25.00
CA TYR A 51 -3.40 11.82 -25.48
C TYR A 51 -4.03 11.02 -24.33
N VAL A 52 -5.24 11.38 -23.91
CA VAL A 52 -5.84 10.85 -22.67
C VAL A 52 -7.04 9.97 -22.96
N GLN A 53 -7.07 8.79 -22.35
CA GLN A 53 -8.25 7.92 -22.31
C GLN A 53 -8.67 7.67 -20.86
N VAL A 54 -9.98 7.49 -20.63
CA VAL A 54 -10.54 7.14 -19.34
C VAL A 54 -11.24 5.79 -19.45
N GLN A 55 -10.91 4.89 -18.53
CA GLN A 55 -11.58 3.60 -18.39
C GLN A 55 -12.32 3.59 -17.05
N PHE A 56 -13.60 3.28 -17.08
CA PHE A 56 -14.43 3.21 -15.89
C PHE A 56 -14.48 1.79 -15.33
N HIS A 57 -14.27 1.67 -14.03
CA HIS A 57 -14.38 0.44 -13.26
C HIS A 57 -15.34 0.66 -12.09
N SER A 58 -16.14 -0.36 -11.75
CA SER A 58 -17.01 -0.35 -10.58
C SER A 58 -17.14 -1.73 -10.00
N GLU A 59 -17.08 -1.84 -8.66
CA GLU A 59 -17.26 -3.10 -7.97
C GLU A 59 -18.70 -3.64 -8.15
N ALA A 60 -19.68 -2.76 -8.27
CA ALA A 60 -21.06 -3.16 -8.57
C ALA A 60 -21.20 -3.81 -9.96
N LEU A 61 -20.48 -3.31 -10.97
CA LEU A 61 -20.45 -3.95 -12.30
C LEU A 61 -19.69 -5.28 -12.28
N ARG A 62 -18.59 -5.34 -11.53
CA ARG A 62 -17.86 -6.58 -11.30
C ARG A 62 -18.72 -7.62 -10.57
N HIS A 63 -19.47 -7.22 -9.54
CA HIS A 63 -20.43 -8.08 -8.85
C HIS A 63 -21.48 -8.62 -9.82
N ALA A 64 -22.06 -7.77 -10.67
CA ALA A 64 -23.04 -8.19 -11.68
C ALA A 64 -22.45 -9.25 -12.63
N LEU A 65 -21.22 -9.07 -13.11
CA LEU A 65 -20.51 -10.07 -13.92
C LEU A 65 -20.39 -11.41 -13.18
N LEU A 66 -19.98 -11.38 -11.92
CA LEU A 66 -19.74 -12.58 -11.11
C LEU A 66 -21.02 -13.30 -10.69
N ARG A 67 -22.10 -12.54 -10.45
CA ARG A 67 -23.39 -13.06 -10.01
C ARG A 67 -24.19 -13.69 -11.16
N TYR A 68 -24.19 -13.04 -12.32
CA TYR A 68 -25.03 -13.42 -13.46
C TYR A 68 -24.27 -14.15 -14.56
N GLY A 69 -22.93 -14.08 -14.54
CA GLY A 69 -22.07 -14.75 -15.49
C GLY A 69 -21.75 -16.21 -15.11
N THR A 70 -21.01 -16.87 -15.99
CA THR A 70 -20.44 -18.21 -15.74
C THR A 70 -19.01 -18.09 -15.21
N LEU A 71 -18.37 -19.22 -14.85
CA LEU A 71 -16.93 -19.24 -14.51
C LEU A 71 -16.06 -18.79 -15.69
N GLU A 72 -16.48 -19.04 -16.93
CA GLU A 72 -15.81 -18.54 -18.13
C GLU A 72 -15.85 -16.99 -18.17
N HIS A 73 -17.01 -16.38 -17.91
CA HIS A 73 -17.11 -14.92 -17.79
C HIS A 73 -16.26 -14.36 -16.64
N ALA A 74 -16.24 -15.04 -15.51
CA ALA A 74 -15.40 -14.63 -14.38
C ALA A 74 -13.90 -14.66 -14.71
N GLY A 75 -13.48 -15.61 -15.54
CA GLY A 75 -12.09 -15.80 -15.98
C GLY A 75 -11.69 -15.02 -17.24
N TRP A 76 -12.66 -14.34 -17.86
CA TRP A 76 -12.38 -13.57 -19.07
C TRP A 76 -11.44 -12.40 -18.80
N VAL A 77 -10.46 -12.26 -19.67
CA VAL A 77 -9.50 -11.14 -19.68
C VAL A 77 -9.92 -10.24 -20.85
N PRO A 78 -10.55 -9.08 -20.60
CA PRO A 78 -11.01 -8.20 -21.68
C PRO A 78 -9.86 -7.69 -22.53
N GLU A 79 -9.91 -7.94 -23.83
CA GLU A 79 -8.88 -7.52 -24.79
C GLU A 79 -8.77 -6.01 -24.88
N ILE A 80 -9.87 -5.28 -24.71
CA ILE A 80 -9.88 -3.80 -24.73
C ILE A 80 -9.12 -3.26 -23.51
N GLU A 81 -9.27 -3.87 -22.33
CA GLU A 81 -8.53 -3.47 -21.13
C GLU A 81 -7.04 -3.79 -21.28
N SER A 82 -6.72 -4.99 -21.77
CA SER A 82 -5.35 -5.41 -22.03
C SER A 82 -4.67 -4.49 -23.05
N TYR A 83 -5.35 -4.21 -24.15
CA TYR A 83 -4.85 -3.27 -25.15
C TYR A 83 -4.65 -1.86 -24.58
N GLY A 84 -5.58 -1.39 -23.74
CA GLY A 84 -5.47 -0.08 -23.09
C GLY A 84 -4.23 0.02 -22.17
N MET A 85 -3.93 -1.06 -21.43
CA MET A 85 -2.72 -1.14 -20.60
C MET A 85 -1.43 -1.15 -21.44
N GLU A 86 -1.40 -1.90 -22.53
CA GLU A 86 -0.24 -1.97 -23.45
C GLU A 86 -0.06 -0.69 -24.26
N TRP A 87 -1.16 0.00 -24.60
CA TRP A 87 -1.17 1.26 -25.31
C TRP A 87 -0.61 2.41 -24.50
N ALA A 88 -0.83 2.42 -23.17
CA ALA A 88 -0.51 3.53 -22.30
C ALA A 88 0.98 3.64 -21.99
N ASP A 89 1.54 4.84 -22.15
CA ASP A 89 2.87 5.20 -21.66
C ASP A 89 2.82 5.55 -20.16
N VAL A 90 1.63 6.05 -19.70
CA VAL A 90 1.35 6.43 -18.33
C VAL A 90 -0.03 5.88 -17.90
N TYR A 91 -0.09 5.32 -16.68
CA TYR A 91 -1.32 4.84 -16.07
C TYR A 91 -1.56 5.54 -14.72
N ILE A 92 -2.73 6.14 -14.56
CA ILE A 92 -3.14 6.77 -13.29
C ILE A 92 -4.41 6.07 -12.81
N GLY A 93 -4.26 5.25 -11.76
CA GLY A 93 -5.35 4.47 -11.19
C GLY A 93 -6.01 5.20 -10.01
N LEU A 94 -7.22 5.69 -10.21
CA LEU A 94 -8.03 6.34 -9.18
C LEU A 94 -8.94 5.30 -8.55
N ARG A 95 -8.64 4.88 -7.32
CA ARG A 95 -9.36 3.82 -6.60
C ARG A 95 -10.32 4.40 -5.58
N GLY A 96 -11.60 4.49 -5.90
CA GLY A 96 -12.67 4.74 -4.95
C GLY A 96 -12.87 3.53 -4.01
N ALA A 97 -13.32 3.78 -2.79
CA ALA A 97 -13.79 2.70 -1.93
C ALA A 97 -15.20 2.25 -2.36
N TYR A 98 -15.54 1.04 -2.00
CA TYR A 98 -16.82 0.41 -2.27
C TYR A 98 -17.30 -0.40 -1.06
N ASN A 99 -18.52 -0.88 -1.10
CA ASN A 99 -19.06 -1.76 -0.08
C ASN A 99 -18.21 -3.05 0.00
N LEU A 100 -17.53 -3.29 1.10
CA LEU A 100 -16.68 -4.47 1.30
C LEU A 100 -17.45 -5.81 1.23
N TYR A 101 -18.77 -5.77 1.35
CA TYR A 101 -19.66 -6.92 1.26
C TYR A 101 -20.35 -7.06 -0.10
N GLU A 102 -19.97 -6.25 -1.10
CA GLU A 102 -20.62 -6.22 -2.42
C GLU A 102 -20.63 -7.60 -3.09
N THR A 103 -19.57 -8.38 -2.88
CA THR A 103 -19.43 -9.72 -3.45
C THR A 103 -19.66 -10.85 -2.42
N ALA A 104 -20.31 -10.57 -1.29
CA ALA A 104 -20.51 -11.55 -0.21
C ALA A 104 -21.35 -12.78 -0.63
N ASP A 105 -22.22 -12.63 -1.63
CA ASP A 105 -23.06 -13.69 -2.21
C ASP A 105 -22.41 -14.43 -3.39
N VAL A 106 -21.18 -14.04 -3.79
CA VAL A 106 -20.47 -14.65 -4.93
C VAL A 106 -19.68 -15.88 -4.45
N PRO A 107 -19.75 -17.02 -5.16
CA PRO A 107 -18.94 -18.21 -4.85
C PRO A 107 -17.43 -17.90 -4.82
N ALA A 108 -16.72 -18.43 -3.84
CA ALA A 108 -15.29 -18.24 -3.68
C ALA A 108 -14.47 -18.66 -4.93
N GLU A 109 -14.91 -19.70 -5.64
CA GLU A 109 -14.29 -20.13 -6.89
C GLU A 109 -14.35 -19.05 -7.97
N ALA A 110 -15.51 -18.43 -8.17
CA ALA A 110 -15.67 -17.35 -9.15
C ALA A 110 -14.82 -16.13 -8.79
N LEU A 111 -14.77 -15.76 -7.50
CA LEU A 111 -13.89 -14.69 -7.02
C LEU A 111 -12.42 -15.00 -7.31
N ALA A 112 -11.95 -16.21 -7.02
CA ALA A 112 -10.56 -16.62 -7.25
C ALA A 112 -10.20 -16.65 -8.75
N VAL A 113 -11.11 -17.11 -9.62
CA VAL A 113 -10.93 -17.09 -11.07
C VAL A 113 -10.84 -15.67 -11.59
N ASN A 114 -11.75 -14.79 -11.14
CA ASN A 114 -11.76 -13.39 -11.54
C ASN A 114 -10.52 -12.62 -11.04
N GLN A 115 -10.08 -12.87 -9.81
CA GLN A 115 -8.88 -12.24 -9.28
C GLN A 115 -7.63 -12.58 -10.10
N ARG A 116 -7.52 -13.82 -10.59
CA ARG A 116 -6.44 -14.23 -11.51
C ARG A 116 -6.52 -13.49 -12.85
N ALA A 117 -7.73 -13.31 -13.41
CA ALA A 117 -7.92 -12.55 -14.65
C ALA A 117 -7.55 -11.08 -14.50
N GLN A 118 -8.03 -10.43 -13.45
CA GLN A 118 -7.66 -9.04 -13.11
C GLN A 118 -6.16 -8.88 -12.86
N GLY A 119 -5.52 -9.84 -12.20
CA GLY A 119 -4.07 -9.86 -11.99
C GLY A 119 -3.27 -9.86 -13.29
N LYS A 120 -3.72 -10.60 -14.32
CA LYS A 120 -3.08 -10.60 -15.65
C LYS A 120 -3.11 -9.21 -16.29
N ILE A 121 -4.27 -8.55 -16.28
CA ILE A 121 -4.40 -7.18 -16.83
C ILE A 121 -3.50 -6.22 -16.04
N SER A 122 -3.56 -6.28 -14.72
CA SER A 122 -2.78 -5.39 -13.85
C SER A 122 -1.27 -5.55 -14.04
N SER A 123 -0.79 -6.75 -14.36
CA SER A 123 0.64 -7.00 -14.58
C SER A 123 1.20 -6.35 -15.85
N LEU A 124 0.37 -6.06 -16.85
CA LEU A 124 0.80 -5.48 -18.12
C LEU A 124 1.44 -4.10 -17.98
N ARG A 125 1.10 -3.35 -16.91
CA ARG A 125 1.67 -2.01 -16.68
C ARG A 125 3.08 -2.03 -16.03
N TRP A 126 3.51 -3.15 -15.43
CA TRP A 126 4.66 -3.13 -14.52
C TRP A 126 6.01 -2.88 -15.22
N GLU A 127 6.19 -3.34 -16.43
CA GLU A 127 7.49 -3.27 -17.12
C GLU A 127 7.67 -2.03 -17.98
N LYS A 128 6.59 -1.49 -18.54
CA LYS A 128 6.67 -0.48 -19.63
C LYS A 128 6.00 0.85 -19.27
N THR A 129 5.08 0.86 -18.31
CA THR A 129 4.21 2.00 -18.05
C THR A 129 4.64 2.69 -16.77
N ARG A 130 4.84 4.00 -16.78
CA ARG A 130 4.90 4.77 -15.54
C ARG A 130 3.49 4.81 -14.94
N TRP A 131 3.38 4.55 -13.64
CA TRP A 131 2.05 4.47 -13.04
C TRP A 131 2.01 5.06 -11.62
N CYS A 132 0.84 5.59 -11.27
CA CYS A 132 0.53 6.02 -9.92
C CYS A 132 -0.87 5.55 -9.52
N LEU A 133 -1.00 5.01 -8.31
CA LEU A 133 -2.27 4.60 -7.72
C LEU A 133 -2.69 5.60 -6.65
N VAL A 134 -3.94 6.05 -6.72
CA VAL A 134 -4.51 7.02 -5.78
C VAL A 134 -5.69 6.39 -5.06
N ARG A 135 -5.65 6.37 -3.73
CA ARG A 135 -6.79 5.96 -2.92
C ARG A 135 -7.69 7.17 -2.68
N VAL A 136 -8.78 7.28 -3.43
CA VAL A 136 -9.69 8.44 -3.37
C VAL A 136 -10.80 8.19 -2.35
N PRO A 137 -10.91 8.99 -1.28
CA PRO A 137 -11.94 8.84 -0.28
C PRO A 137 -13.35 9.13 -0.83
N ASN A 138 -14.32 8.39 -0.29
CA ASN A 138 -15.76 8.57 -0.47
C ASN A 138 -16.49 8.16 0.82
N GLU A 139 -17.83 8.11 0.82
CA GLU A 139 -18.61 7.73 2.00
C GLU A 139 -18.27 6.32 2.53
N TYR A 140 -18.02 5.36 1.65
CA TYR A 140 -17.61 4.01 2.07
C TYR A 140 -16.25 4.02 2.79
N PHE A 141 -15.31 4.84 2.30
CA PHE A 141 -14.02 5.00 2.94
C PHE A 141 -14.15 5.70 4.30
N ALA A 142 -14.97 6.76 4.40
CA ALA A 142 -15.22 7.46 5.65
C ALA A 142 -15.83 6.51 6.70
N GLN A 143 -16.81 5.70 6.31
CA GLN A 143 -17.41 4.69 7.18
C GLN A 143 -16.36 3.64 7.64
N GLN A 144 -15.51 3.15 6.73
CA GLN A 144 -14.44 2.20 7.03
C GLN A 144 -13.45 2.80 8.03
N ALA A 145 -13.10 4.07 7.87
CA ALA A 145 -12.19 4.84 8.73
C ALA A 145 -12.87 5.35 10.02
N GLU A 146 -14.15 5.02 10.25
CA GLU A 146 -14.94 5.43 11.43
C GLU A 146 -14.97 6.96 11.63
N THR A 147 -15.20 7.71 10.54
CA THR A 147 -15.25 9.17 10.53
C THR A 147 -16.24 9.69 9.47
N ASP A 148 -16.44 11.00 9.43
CA ASP A 148 -17.21 11.67 8.39
C ASP A 148 -16.36 11.92 7.13
N LEU A 149 -17.04 12.20 6.01
CA LEU A 149 -16.38 12.38 4.72
C LEU A 149 -15.51 13.63 4.67
N ASP A 150 -15.93 14.72 5.29
CA ASP A 150 -15.17 15.98 5.27
C ASP A 150 -13.83 15.80 5.99
N THR A 151 -13.84 15.19 7.18
CA THR A 151 -12.62 14.88 7.95
C THR A 151 -11.64 14.03 7.16
N ILE A 152 -12.12 12.97 6.47
CA ILE A 152 -11.21 12.09 5.71
C ILE A 152 -10.71 12.75 4.42
N LEU A 153 -11.53 13.59 3.78
CA LEU A 153 -11.11 14.37 2.61
C LEU A 153 -10.07 15.44 2.98
N GLU A 154 -10.20 16.11 4.13
CA GLU A 154 -9.19 17.04 4.61
C GLU A 154 -7.85 16.32 4.80
N MET A 155 -7.81 15.24 5.58
CA MET A 155 -6.59 14.44 5.74
C MET A 155 -6.00 13.99 4.41
N PHE A 156 -6.85 13.51 3.49
CA PHE A 156 -6.41 13.04 2.17
C PHE A 156 -5.75 14.15 1.36
N PHE A 157 -6.38 15.32 1.28
CA PHE A 157 -5.80 16.44 0.54
C PHE A 157 -4.51 16.94 1.19
N ASP A 158 -4.48 17.09 2.49
CA ASP A 158 -3.28 17.51 3.21
C ASP A 158 -2.12 16.52 2.97
N ALA A 159 -2.41 15.21 3.04
CA ALA A 159 -1.43 14.15 2.80
C ALA A 159 -0.93 14.09 1.34
N CYS A 160 -1.79 14.43 0.37
CA CYS A 160 -1.45 14.42 -1.05
C CYS A 160 -0.76 15.70 -1.54
N THR A 161 -0.88 16.82 -0.82
CA THR A 161 -0.39 18.14 -1.27
C THR A 161 0.78 18.68 -0.46
N ILE A 162 1.49 17.82 0.26
CA ILE A 162 2.78 18.17 0.90
C ILE A 162 3.80 18.65 -0.14
N ASP A 163 4.86 19.28 0.29
CA ASP A 163 6.00 19.57 -0.60
C ASP A 163 6.78 18.29 -0.90
N TRP A 164 6.31 17.54 -1.91
CA TRP A 164 6.90 16.27 -2.31
C TRP A 164 8.38 16.38 -2.64
N ALA A 165 8.85 17.49 -3.21
CA ALA A 165 10.25 17.68 -3.55
C ALA A 165 11.13 17.84 -2.30
N ALA A 166 10.64 18.54 -1.28
CA ALA A 166 11.34 18.71 0.00
C ALA A 166 11.31 17.42 0.81
N GLU A 167 10.13 16.80 0.96
CA GLU A 167 9.98 15.58 1.74
C GLU A 167 10.74 14.39 1.13
N SER A 168 10.68 14.21 -0.20
CA SER A 168 11.47 13.18 -0.89
C SER A 168 12.97 13.29 -0.60
N ARG A 169 13.52 14.51 -0.68
CA ARG A 169 14.94 14.71 -0.35
C ARG A 169 15.26 14.34 1.09
N ARG A 170 14.43 14.78 2.04
CA ARG A 170 14.60 14.46 3.46
C ARG A 170 14.54 12.96 3.72
N TRP A 171 13.56 12.26 3.13
CA TRP A 171 13.40 10.81 3.28
C TRP A 171 14.52 10.03 2.59
N GLU A 172 15.00 10.48 1.43
CA GLU A 172 16.15 9.89 0.74
C GLU A 172 17.46 10.05 1.54
N GLU A 173 17.67 11.19 2.21
CA GLU A 173 18.80 11.40 3.12
C GLU A 173 18.73 10.45 4.31
N THR A 174 17.53 10.29 4.91
CA THR A 174 17.29 9.34 5.99
C THR A 174 17.54 7.90 5.52
N ALA A 175 17.02 7.50 4.36
CA ALA A 175 17.25 6.18 3.78
C ALA A 175 18.75 5.88 3.59
N LYS A 176 19.53 6.84 3.08
CA LYS A 176 20.99 6.72 2.93
C LYS A 176 21.71 6.54 4.28
N ALA A 177 21.24 7.23 5.33
CA ALA A 177 21.78 7.05 6.67
C ALA A 177 21.49 5.64 7.22
N LEU A 178 20.26 5.14 7.00
CA LEU A 178 19.84 3.80 7.40
C LEU A 178 20.61 2.68 6.65
N GLU A 179 21.00 2.89 5.40
CA GLU A 179 21.80 1.92 4.61
C GLU A 179 23.18 1.63 5.18
N GLN A 180 23.69 2.48 6.07
CA GLN A 180 24.99 2.28 6.70
C GLN A 180 24.97 1.22 7.81
N GLY A 181 23.79 0.88 8.31
CA GLY A 181 23.63 -0.06 9.41
C GLY A 181 23.28 -1.48 8.97
N LYS A 182 23.32 -2.39 9.92
CA LYS A 182 23.17 -3.83 9.68
C LYS A 182 22.02 -4.46 10.45
N VAL A 183 21.74 -4.00 11.65
CA VAL A 183 20.77 -4.63 12.55
C VAL A 183 19.77 -3.60 13.03
N ILE A 184 18.52 -3.87 12.78
CA ILE A 184 17.38 -3.13 13.34
C ILE A 184 16.90 -3.85 14.61
N ARG A 185 16.57 -3.08 15.65
CA ARG A 185 15.81 -3.55 16.81
C ARG A 185 14.68 -2.58 17.10
N ILE A 186 13.47 -3.12 17.17
CA ILE A 186 12.23 -2.37 17.48
C ILE A 186 11.90 -2.67 18.95
N VAL A 187 11.78 -1.63 19.77
CA VAL A 187 11.36 -1.73 21.17
C VAL A 187 10.13 -0.85 21.39
N GLY A 188 9.12 -1.40 22.01
CA GLY A 188 7.87 -0.70 22.31
C GLY A 188 6.97 -1.52 23.21
N LYS A 189 5.70 -1.14 23.32
CA LYS A 189 4.75 -1.89 24.12
C LYS A 189 4.66 -3.34 23.64
N ASP A 190 4.91 -4.30 24.54
CA ASP A 190 4.92 -5.74 24.24
C ASP A 190 5.68 -6.09 22.95
N THR A 191 6.82 -5.42 22.74
CA THR A 191 7.62 -5.54 21.53
C THR A 191 9.10 -5.40 21.83
N ASP A 192 9.86 -6.40 21.42
CA ASP A 192 11.32 -6.40 21.33
C ASP A 192 11.70 -7.37 20.20
N LEU A 193 11.84 -6.82 18.98
CA LEU A 193 12.11 -7.59 17.77
C LEU A 193 13.40 -7.08 17.12
N SER A 194 14.31 -8.00 16.80
CA SER A 194 15.56 -7.68 16.12
C SER A 194 15.71 -8.51 14.85
N PHE A 195 16.27 -7.89 13.81
CA PHE A 195 16.56 -8.54 12.52
C PHE A 195 17.69 -7.82 11.77
N SER A 196 18.34 -8.54 10.86
CA SER A 196 19.37 -7.99 10.00
C SER A 196 18.76 -7.35 8.74
N VAL A 197 19.33 -6.21 8.34
CA VAL A 197 19.13 -5.53 7.06
C VAL A 197 20.43 -5.40 6.28
N GLU A 198 21.47 -6.13 6.69
CA GLU A 198 22.80 -6.06 6.06
C GLU A 198 22.74 -6.37 4.57
N GLY A 199 23.27 -5.47 3.75
CA GLY A 199 23.29 -5.61 2.30
C GLY A 199 21.93 -5.36 1.62
N ARG A 200 20.93 -4.88 2.36
CA ARG A 200 19.62 -4.49 1.82
C ARG A 200 19.62 -3.02 1.39
N LYS A 201 18.75 -2.68 0.45
CA LYS A 201 18.51 -1.29 0.03
C LYS A 201 17.32 -0.73 0.78
N TRP A 202 17.37 0.57 1.02
CA TRP A 202 16.22 1.31 1.50
C TRP A 202 15.58 2.07 0.32
N VAL A 203 14.28 1.89 0.15
CA VAL A 203 13.49 2.49 -0.91
C VAL A 203 12.52 3.49 -0.28
N VAL A 204 12.32 4.61 -0.95
CA VAL A 204 11.46 5.70 -0.48
C VAL A 204 10.18 5.74 -1.32
N GLY A 205 9.05 5.61 -0.66
CA GLY A 205 7.72 5.93 -1.20
C GLY A 205 7.52 7.44 -1.18
N ASN A 206 7.64 8.07 -2.35
CA ASN A 206 7.71 9.53 -2.47
C ASN A 206 6.63 10.13 -3.39
N GLY A 207 5.45 9.50 -3.46
CA GLY A 207 4.33 9.99 -4.26
C GLY A 207 4.41 9.67 -5.75
N LYS A 208 5.36 8.82 -6.17
CA LYS A 208 5.50 8.42 -7.57
C LYS A 208 4.80 7.13 -7.92
N LEU A 209 4.56 6.26 -6.95
CA LEU A 209 3.82 5.00 -7.15
C LEU A 209 2.46 5.02 -6.46
N ASN A 210 2.36 5.58 -5.29
CA ASN A 210 1.13 5.73 -4.53
C ASN A 210 0.85 7.21 -4.21
N MET A 211 -0.44 7.54 -3.99
CA MET A 211 -0.84 8.88 -3.55
C MET A 211 -2.08 8.77 -2.64
N PRO A 212 -2.02 9.25 -1.36
CA PRO A 212 -0.81 9.73 -0.73
C PRO A 212 0.25 8.65 -0.58
N ASP A 213 1.48 9.07 -0.31
CA ASP A 213 2.62 8.20 -0.07
C ASP A 213 3.40 8.70 1.15
N GLY A 214 4.50 8.09 1.48
CA GLY A 214 5.38 8.48 2.59
C GLY A 214 5.77 7.28 3.43
N GLU A 215 6.73 6.52 2.91
CA GLU A 215 7.36 5.44 3.64
C GLU A 215 8.84 5.32 3.29
N ILE A 216 9.61 4.73 4.20
CA ILE A 216 11.01 4.35 3.98
C ILE A 216 11.10 2.87 4.29
N MET A 217 11.25 2.04 3.26
CA MET A 217 11.10 0.59 3.35
C MET A 217 12.37 -0.18 3.01
N THR A 218 12.52 -1.36 3.60
CA THR A 218 13.55 -2.34 3.27
C THR A 218 13.05 -3.76 3.46
N ALA A 219 13.81 -4.76 2.99
CA ALA A 219 13.49 -6.17 3.16
C ALA A 219 14.38 -6.79 4.26
N PRO A 220 13.85 -7.18 5.43
CA PRO A 220 14.60 -7.91 6.45
C PRO A 220 15.18 -9.23 5.94
N ARG A 221 16.29 -9.67 6.53
CA ARG A 221 16.83 -11.02 6.36
C ARG A 221 16.13 -11.97 7.32
N ASN A 222 15.60 -13.05 6.80
CA ASN A 222 14.97 -14.11 7.61
C ASN A 222 16.03 -15.16 7.98
N ASP A 223 17.07 -14.74 8.69
CA ASP A 223 18.18 -15.57 9.15
C ASP A 223 18.22 -15.62 10.70
N ALA A 224 19.28 -16.18 11.25
CA ALA A 224 19.43 -16.36 12.70
C ALA A 224 19.38 -15.04 13.51
N ALA A 225 19.58 -13.90 12.86
CA ALA A 225 19.46 -12.59 13.52
C ALA A 225 18.01 -12.15 13.77
N LEU A 226 17.03 -12.75 13.05
CA LEU A 226 15.62 -12.48 13.30
C LEU A 226 15.17 -13.23 14.54
N SER A 227 15.02 -12.51 15.65
CA SER A 227 14.55 -13.04 16.92
C SER A 227 13.86 -11.98 17.75
N GLY A 228 12.90 -12.42 18.58
CA GLY A 228 12.10 -11.54 19.43
C GLY A 228 10.61 -11.62 19.15
N HIS A 229 9.88 -10.64 19.63
CA HIS A 229 8.43 -10.61 19.50
C HIS A 229 7.92 -9.21 19.19
N ILE A 230 6.75 -9.14 18.58
CA ILE A 230 6.05 -7.90 18.29
C ILE A 230 4.54 -8.09 18.50
N SER A 231 3.90 -7.10 19.10
CA SER A 231 2.45 -7.00 19.23
C SER A 231 1.93 -5.77 18.50
N PHE A 232 0.70 -5.85 18.04
CA PHE A 232 0.08 -4.77 17.25
C PHE A 232 -1.21 -4.31 17.94
N GLU A 233 -1.29 -3.01 18.26
CA GLU A 233 -2.46 -2.38 18.83
C GLU A 233 -3.52 -2.06 17.78
N LEU A 234 -3.07 -1.79 16.55
CA LEU A 234 -3.94 -1.58 15.39
C LEU A 234 -4.30 -2.95 14.79
N PRO A 235 -5.53 -3.13 14.31
CA PRO A 235 -5.89 -4.38 13.66
C PRO A 235 -5.12 -4.58 12.36
N ALA A 236 -4.66 -5.80 12.12
CA ALA A 236 -4.13 -6.18 10.82
C ALA A 236 -5.28 -6.40 9.83
N VAL A 237 -5.16 -5.85 8.63
CA VAL A 237 -6.20 -5.90 7.59
C VAL A 237 -5.72 -6.71 6.40
N LEU A 238 -6.47 -7.73 5.99
CA LEU A 238 -6.20 -8.47 4.76
C LEU A 238 -7.51 -8.97 4.14
N GLY A 239 -7.74 -8.65 2.87
CA GLY A 239 -8.96 -9.09 2.15
C GLY A 239 -10.26 -8.66 2.84
N GLY A 240 -10.29 -7.46 3.44
CA GLY A 240 -11.45 -6.93 4.18
C GLY A 240 -11.67 -7.56 5.56
N ARG A 241 -10.82 -8.48 6.01
CA ARG A 241 -10.88 -9.08 7.35
C ARG A 241 -9.95 -8.36 8.32
N LEU A 242 -10.43 -8.13 9.54
CA LEU A 242 -9.68 -7.50 10.61
C LEU A 242 -9.22 -8.56 11.61
N VAL A 243 -7.92 -8.56 11.94
CA VAL A 243 -7.31 -9.41 12.96
C VAL A 243 -6.83 -8.50 14.09
N HIS A 244 -7.50 -8.55 15.24
CA HIS A 244 -7.18 -7.72 16.42
C HIS A 244 -6.22 -8.42 17.37
N GLY A 245 -5.37 -7.63 18.01
CA GLY A 245 -4.46 -8.12 19.06
C GLY A 245 -3.45 -9.14 18.54
N LEU A 246 -2.96 -8.92 17.31
CA LEU A 246 -1.98 -9.79 16.68
C LEU A 246 -0.65 -9.76 17.45
N ARG A 247 -0.08 -10.93 17.73
CA ARG A 247 1.21 -11.14 18.40
C ARG A 247 2.00 -12.18 17.64
N LEU A 248 3.25 -11.87 17.34
CA LEU A 248 4.14 -12.73 16.59
C LEU A 248 5.48 -12.87 17.34
N ARG A 249 6.07 -14.07 17.35
CA ARG A 249 7.38 -14.32 17.93
C ARG A 249 8.24 -15.16 17.02
N TRP A 250 9.42 -14.65 16.72
CA TRP A 250 10.45 -15.36 15.95
C TRP A 250 11.61 -15.79 16.84
N GLN A 251 12.24 -16.89 16.47
CA GLN A 251 13.49 -17.35 17.02
C GLN A 251 14.38 -17.92 15.92
N ASN A 252 15.59 -17.40 15.81
CA ASN A 252 16.57 -17.83 14.80
C ASN A 252 15.98 -17.87 13.36
N GLY A 253 15.26 -16.81 12.97
CA GLY A 253 14.66 -16.68 11.63
C GLY A 253 13.34 -17.41 11.41
N ARG A 254 12.81 -18.13 12.41
CA ARG A 254 11.57 -18.89 12.30
C ARG A 254 10.46 -18.30 13.15
N LEU A 255 9.26 -18.19 12.58
CA LEU A 255 8.06 -17.83 13.31
C LEU A 255 7.61 -19.01 14.18
N GLU A 256 7.80 -18.90 15.49
CA GLU A 256 7.48 -19.94 16.48
C GLU A 256 6.06 -19.79 17.02
N GLU A 257 5.61 -18.55 17.24
CA GLU A 257 4.29 -18.28 17.80
C GLU A 257 3.59 -17.18 17.00
N ALA A 258 2.30 -17.40 16.75
CA ALA A 258 1.38 -16.43 16.18
C ALA A 258 0.03 -16.60 16.87
N SER A 259 -0.50 -15.50 17.44
CA SER A 259 -1.81 -15.47 18.09
C SER A 259 -2.53 -14.17 17.84
N ALA A 260 -3.84 -14.17 18.00
CA ALA A 260 -4.67 -12.99 17.87
C ALA A 260 -5.88 -13.06 18.82
N ASP A 261 -6.40 -11.89 19.21
CA ASP A 261 -7.59 -11.81 20.06
C ASP A 261 -8.88 -12.08 19.25
N SER A 262 -8.85 -11.80 17.94
CA SER A 262 -9.97 -12.11 17.03
C SER A 262 -9.45 -12.59 15.67
N ASN A 263 -10.25 -13.42 15.00
CA ASN A 263 -9.93 -14.00 13.68
C ASN A 263 -8.58 -14.77 13.63
N GLU A 264 -8.20 -15.42 14.74
CA GLU A 264 -6.96 -16.22 14.80
C GLU A 264 -6.96 -17.38 13.78
N ALA A 265 -8.11 -17.98 13.50
CA ALA A 265 -8.21 -19.02 12.48
C ALA A 265 -7.79 -18.50 11.10
N PHE A 266 -8.22 -17.30 10.75
CA PHE A 266 -7.80 -16.65 9.51
C PHE A 266 -6.29 -16.32 9.49
N LEU A 267 -5.74 -15.83 10.59
CA LEU A 267 -4.29 -15.65 10.73
C LEU A 267 -3.53 -16.96 10.43
N ARG A 268 -3.97 -18.07 11.04
CA ARG A 268 -3.34 -19.38 10.83
C ARG A 268 -3.46 -19.86 9.38
N GLU A 269 -4.61 -19.63 8.74
CA GLU A 269 -4.83 -19.94 7.32
C GLU A 269 -3.85 -19.17 6.42
N MET A 270 -3.68 -17.87 6.65
CA MET A 270 -2.76 -17.05 5.89
C MET A 270 -1.30 -17.48 6.07
N LEU A 271 -0.88 -17.77 7.30
CA LEU A 271 0.45 -18.28 7.61
C LEU A 271 0.73 -19.70 7.07
N ALA A 272 -0.30 -20.43 6.66
CA ALA A 272 -0.21 -21.74 6.05
C ALA A 272 -0.31 -21.70 4.52
N SER A 273 -0.42 -20.53 3.89
CA SER A 273 -0.58 -20.39 2.44
C SER A 273 0.60 -20.95 1.66
N ASP A 274 1.81 -20.70 2.16
CA ASP A 274 3.08 -21.24 1.64
C ASP A 274 4.20 -21.05 2.70
N ASP A 275 5.38 -21.60 2.43
CA ASP A 275 6.53 -21.52 3.36
C ASP A 275 7.01 -20.09 3.58
N GLY A 276 6.90 -19.22 2.59
CA GLY A 276 7.29 -17.82 2.65
C GLY A 276 6.34 -16.95 3.47
N ALA A 277 5.10 -17.38 3.69
CA ALA A 277 4.09 -16.62 4.42
C ALA A 277 4.46 -16.28 5.87
N ARG A 278 5.38 -17.03 6.47
CA ARG A 278 5.87 -16.86 7.85
C ARG A 278 7.12 -15.99 7.95
N CYS A 279 7.66 -15.56 6.82
CA CYS A 279 8.82 -14.69 6.74
C CYS A 279 8.38 -13.22 6.81
N ILE A 280 9.28 -12.35 7.29
CA ILE A 280 9.09 -10.91 7.14
C ILE A 280 9.59 -10.53 5.74
N GLY A 281 8.71 -10.08 4.87
CA GLY A 281 9.02 -9.62 3.52
C GLY A 281 9.42 -8.16 3.45
N GLU A 282 8.91 -7.35 4.40
CA GLU A 282 9.15 -5.92 4.46
C GLU A 282 9.20 -5.40 5.89
N PHE A 283 10.01 -4.38 6.10
CA PHE A 283 9.99 -3.47 7.24
C PHE A 283 10.03 -2.04 6.71
N ALA A 284 9.16 -1.17 7.22
CA ALA A 284 9.17 0.23 6.82
C ALA A 284 8.78 1.18 7.96
N PHE A 285 9.14 2.45 7.76
CA PHE A 285 8.68 3.58 8.56
C PHE A 285 7.59 4.32 7.79
N GLY A 286 6.44 4.57 8.40
CA GLY A 286 5.45 5.53 7.92
C GLY A 286 5.93 6.96 8.25
N VAL A 287 6.02 7.81 7.23
CA VAL A 287 6.67 9.13 7.36
C VAL A 287 5.83 10.30 6.84
N ASN A 288 4.64 10.09 6.31
CA ASN A 288 3.78 11.20 5.89
C ASN A 288 3.19 11.90 7.12
N PRO A 289 3.55 13.18 7.38
CA PRO A 289 3.14 13.86 8.60
C PRO A 289 1.64 14.17 8.64
N GLN A 290 0.96 14.12 7.49
CA GLN A 290 -0.46 14.43 7.36
C GLN A 290 -1.35 13.18 7.41
N VAL A 291 -0.79 11.98 7.20
CA VAL A 291 -1.52 10.74 7.45
C VAL A 291 -1.44 10.45 8.94
N ASN A 292 -2.50 10.75 9.67
CA ASN A 292 -2.52 10.73 11.14
C ASN A 292 -3.58 9.79 11.74
N ARG A 293 -4.40 9.16 10.88
CA ARG A 293 -5.54 8.31 11.26
C ARG A 293 -5.41 6.93 10.62
N PHE A 294 -5.72 5.91 11.38
CA PHE A 294 -5.87 4.54 10.88
C PHE A 294 -7.21 4.39 10.16
N CYS A 295 -7.17 4.00 8.89
CA CYS A 295 -8.31 3.98 7.97
C CYS A 295 -8.78 2.56 7.63
N LYS A 296 -8.09 1.53 8.11
CA LYS A 296 -8.31 0.12 7.71
C LYS A 296 -8.11 -0.10 6.21
N ASP A 297 -7.29 0.73 5.60
CA ASP A 297 -6.86 0.65 4.21
C ASP A 297 -5.34 0.76 4.15
N ILE A 298 -4.68 -0.32 3.76
CA ILE A 298 -3.23 -0.43 3.90
C ILE A 298 -2.48 0.62 3.07
N LEU A 299 -3.00 1.02 1.89
CA LEU A 299 -2.37 2.06 1.07
C LEU A 299 -2.29 3.43 1.78
N ILE A 300 -3.08 3.62 2.83
CA ILE A 300 -3.05 4.82 3.67
C ILE A 300 -2.34 4.52 4.99
N ASP A 301 -2.67 3.40 5.63
CA ASP A 301 -2.26 3.11 7.00
C ASP A 301 -0.75 2.90 7.14
N GLU A 302 -0.10 2.33 6.14
CA GLU A 302 1.35 2.15 6.08
C GLU A 302 2.13 3.47 5.98
N LYS A 303 1.45 4.57 5.59
CA LYS A 303 2.04 5.91 5.46
C LYS A 303 1.90 6.76 6.72
N ILE A 304 1.21 6.29 7.76
CA ILE A 304 0.96 7.05 8.99
C ILE A 304 2.28 7.52 9.60
N GLY A 305 2.45 8.85 9.70
CA GLY A 305 3.66 9.43 10.26
C GLY A 305 3.89 8.99 11.70
N GLY A 306 5.10 8.49 11.97
CA GLY A 306 5.49 8.04 13.31
C GLY A 306 5.18 6.58 13.65
N THR A 307 4.77 5.78 12.66
CA THR A 307 4.59 4.34 12.80
C THR A 307 5.71 3.57 12.12
N VAL A 308 5.73 2.26 12.38
CA VAL A 308 6.43 1.30 11.51
C VAL A 308 5.44 0.23 11.06
N HIS A 309 5.76 -0.47 10.00
CA HIS A 309 5.02 -1.69 9.65
C HIS A 309 5.98 -2.81 9.28
N ILE A 310 5.51 -4.03 9.43
CA ILE A 310 6.13 -5.21 8.85
C ILE A 310 5.15 -5.89 7.91
N ALA A 311 5.63 -6.40 6.79
CA ALA A 311 4.85 -7.27 5.93
C ALA A 311 5.23 -8.73 6.14
N LEU A 312 4.22 -9.57 6.38
CA LEU A 312 4.40 -11.01 6.30
C LEU A 312 4.32 -11.46 4.83
N GLY A 313 5.22 -12.35 4.43
CA GLY A 313 5.20 -12.96 3.11
C GLY A 313 6.15 -12.31 2.10
N ARG A 314 5.63 -12.01 0.90
CA ARG A 314 6.41 -11.58 -0.25
C ARG A 314 7.23 -10.32 0.01
N ALA A 315 8.49 -10.35 -0.42
CA ALA A 315 9.40 -9.22 -0.37
C ALA A 315 9.48 -8.47 -1.71
N TYR A 316 9.86 -7.19 -1.65
CA TYR A 316 10.12 -6.40 -2.84
C TYR A 316 11.56 -6.61 -3.33
N PRO A 317 11.75 -7.02 -4.60
CA PRO A 317 13.10 -7.18 -5.18
C PRO A 317 13.90 -5.87 -5.17
N GLY A 318 13.25 -4.72 -5.29
CA GLY A 318 13.88 -3.39 -5.23
C GLY A 318 14.65 -3.13 -3.92
N CYS A 319 14.20 -3.73 -2.80
CA CYS A 319 14.88 -3.69 -1.51
C CYS A 319 15.94 -4.79 -1.34
N GLY A 320 16.13 -5.65 -2.34
CA GLY A 320 17.00 -6.83 -2.26
C GLY A 320 16.34 -8.03 -1.57
N GLY A 321 15.03 -8.02 -1.42
CA GLY A 321 14.25 -9.15 -0.89
C GLY A 321 14.05 -10.24 -1.93
N ASP A 322 13.97 -11.50 -1.49
CA ASP A 322 13.90 -12.70 -2.33
C ASP A 322 12.71 -13.62 -2.03
N ASN A 323 11.94 -13.31 -0.99
CA ASN A 323 10.76 -14.09 -0.64
C ASN A 323 9.62 -13.89 -1.68
N LYS A 324 9.15 -15.00 -2.25
CA LYS A 324 8.15 -15.05 -3.33
C LYS A 324 6.78 -15.56 -2.88
N SER A 325 6.45 -15.42 -1.61
CA SER A 325 5.15 -15.83 -1.06
C SER A 325 3.99 -15.29 -1.88
N ALA A 326 2.89 -16.03 -1.89
CA ALA A 326 1.63 -15.61 -2.50
C ALA A 326 0.97 -14.44 -1.74
N ILE A 327 1.25 -14.30 -0.44
CA ILE A 327 0.73 -13.20 0.38
C ILE A 327 1.78 -12.08 0.53
N HIS A 328 1.28 -10.87 0.74
CA HIS A 328 2.00 -9.72 1.25
C HIS A 328 1.02 -9.01 2.19
N TRP A 329 1.32 -9.05 3.48
CA TRP A 329 0.39 -8.60 4.52
C TRP A 329 1.06 -7.62 5.47
N ASP A 330 0.87 -6.33 5.19
CA ASP A 330 1.39 -5.24 6.02
C ASP A 330 0.59 -5.09 7.29
N ILE A 331 1.30 -4.89 8.40
CA ILE A 331 0.75 -4.78 9.74
C ILE A 331 1.42 -3.61 10.44
N VAL A 332 0.64 -2.61 10.81
CA VAL A 332 1.13 -1.33 11.35
C VAL A 332 1.29 -1.39 12.85
N LYS A 333 2.46 -0.95 13.32
CA LYS A 333 2.80 -0.77 14.74
C LYS A 333 2.95 0.72 15.06
N ASP A 334 2.15 1.21 15.99
CA ASP A 334 2.24 2.61 16.45
C ASP A 334 3.42 2.78 17.43
N LEU A 335 4.39 3.61 17.07
CA LEU A 335 5.57 3.93 17.90
C LEU A 335 5.56 5.37 18.42
N ARG A 336 4.49 6.13 18.19
CA ARG A 336 4.42 7.57 18.51
C ARG A 336 4.50 7.88 20.01
N ARG A 337 4.13 6.94 20.88
CA ARG A 337 4.14 7.17 22.34
C ARG A 337 5.37 6.61 23.01
N ASP A 338 5.61 5.31 22.87
CA ASP A 338 6.58 4.56 23.69
C ASP A 338 7.55 3.72 22.84
N GLY A 339 7.68 4.04 21.54
CA GLY A 339 8.47 3.22 20.63
C GLY A 339 9.83 3.81 20.29
N THR A 340 10.82 2.92 20.16
CA THR A 340 12.17 3.26 19.70
C THR A 340 12.65 2.21 18.71
N VAL A 341 13.21 2.67 17.59
CA VAL A 341 13.95 1.81 16.67
C VAL A 341 15.43 2.11 16.79
N PHE A 342 16.22 1.06 16.96
CA PHE A 342 17.67 1.12 17.02
C PHE A 342 18.26 0.56 15.74
N LEU A 343 19.34 1.18 15.27
CA LEU A 343 20.21 0.71 14.21
C LEU A 343 21.59 0.46 14.80
N ASP A 344 22.07 -0.80 14.79
CA ASP A 344 23.34 -1.21 15.40
C ASP A 344 23.47 -0.74 16.87
N GLY A 345 22.37 -0.81 17.63
CA GLY A 345 22.30 -0.42 19.03
C GLY A 345 22.17 1.08 19.31
N LYS A 346 22.20 1.94 18.28
CA LYS A 346 21.96 3.39 18.42
C LYS A 346 20.50 3.72 18.09
N PRO A 347 19.81 4.54 18.89
CA PRO A 347 18.46 4.95 18.56
C PRO A 347 18.48 5.84 17.31
N VAL A 348 17.69 5.48 16.31
CA VAL A 348 17.52 6.23 15.05
C VAL A 348 16.12 6.79 14.86
N PHE A 349 15.15 6.23 15.60
CA PHE A 349 13.77 6.66 15.56
C PHE A 349 13.14 6.49 16.95
N GLN A 350 12.50 7.53 17.49
CA GLN A 350 11.92 7.50 18.84
C GLN A 350 10.68 8.40 18.92
N GLY A 351 9.63 7.91 19.57
CA GLY A 351 8.40 8.68 19.76
C GLY A 351 7.78 9.15 18.46
N GLY A 352 7.93 8.38 17.38
CA GLY A 352 7.40 8.71 16.07
C GLY A 352 8.25 9.65 15.21
N ALA A 353 9.49 9.96 15.61
CA ALA A 353 10.38 10.87 14.88
C ALA A 353 11.78 10.27 14.67
N PHE A 354 12.38 10.58 13.51
CA PHE A 354 13.78 10.26 13.26
C PHE A 354 14.71 11.13 14.09
N LEU A 355 15.84 10.54 14.49
CA LEU A 355 16.94 11.17 15.23
C LEU A 355 18.21 11.34 14.36
N VAL A 356 18.13 10.93 13.10
CA VAL A 356 19.21 10.95 12.10
C VAL A 356 18.87 11.85 10.95
#